data_e655255985f4911c1d2885d148a02b76
#
_entry.id   e655255985f4911c1d2885d148a02b76
#
_cell.length_a   1.000
_cell.length_b   1.000
_cell.length_c   1.000
_cell.angle_alpha   90.00
_cell.angle_beta   90.00
_cell.angle_gamma   90.00
#
_symmetry.space_group_name_H-M   'P 1'
#
loop_
_entity.id
_entity.type
_entity.pdbx_description
1 polymer ?
#
loop_
_entity_poly.entity_id
_entity_poly.type
_entity_poly.pdbx_seq_one_letter_code
_entity_poly.pdbx_strand_id
1 'polypeptide(L)'
;WTDKSSNELKAAEEPQMKVTLEPEDVSEDYFVSSYKKANVKISGGTFVSARRDGDELVVTLRVKGIKGDYAAPEDAWWNEKSLGQAKWEKPDNTSGYYEVQLYRGKTKVYSVSQTSAVQYNFYPYMTKTGEYTFKVRTVPGTDSQKKYGGKSEWIESGELSITDRYVSDGKGQQSKNPSAKRGT
;
A
#
# COMPACT_ATOMS: atom_id res chain seq x y z
N TRP A 1 -13.97 11.87 7.75
CA TRP A 1 -14.16 11.21 9.05
C TRP A 1 -12.80 10.98 9.67
N THR A 2 -12.54 11.55 10.80
CA THR A 2 -11.40 11.23 11.66
C THR A 2 -11.92 10.42 12.85
N ASP A 3 -11.11 9.48 13.33
CA ASP A 3 -11.41 8.85 14.61
C ASP A 3 -11.16 9.84 15.78
N LYS A 4 -11.53 9.45 17.00
CA LYS A 4 -11.29 10.31 18.20
C LYS A 4 -9.79 10.53 18.51
N SER A 5 -8.89 9.77 17.89
CA SER A 5 -7.43 9.92 18.01
C SER A 5 -6.83 10.84 16.93
N SER A 6 -7.65 11.44 16.08
CA SER A 6 -7.25 12.31 14.95
C SER A 6 -6.44 11.63 13.85
N ASN A 7 -6.48 10.28 13.78
CA ASN A 7 -5.86 9.54 12.70
C ASN A 7 -6.72 9.59 11.45
N GLU A 8 -6.10 9.82 10.31
CA GLU A 8 -6.77 9.67 9.03
C GLU A 8 -7.16 8.20 8.80
N LEU A 9 -8.37 7.99 8.28
CA LEU A 9 -8.82 6.67 7.90
C LEU A 9 -8.14 6.27 6.58
N LYS A 10 -7.44 5.14 6.62
CA LYS A 10 -6.70 4.62 5.46
C LYS A 10 -7.63 3.98 4.44
N ALA A 11 -7.23 4.03 3.17
CA ALA A 11 -7.96 3.37 2.09
C ALA A 11 -8.12 1.85 2.33
N ALA A 12 -9.29 1.31 2.01
CA ALA A 12 -9.64 -0.11 2.16
C ALA A 12 -9.62 -0.66 3.60
N GLU A 13 -9.50 0.18 4.62
CA GLU A 13 -9.66 -0.23 6.02
C GLU A 13 -11.13 -0.45 6.38
N GLU A 14 -11.34 -1.33 7.35
CA GLU A 14 -12.63 -1.55 8.00
C GLU A 14 -12.52 -1.15 9.48
N PRO A 15 -12.44 0.16 9.79
CA PRO A 15 -12.22 0.63 11.14
C PRO A 15 -13.40 0.29 12.05
N GLN A 16 -13.12 0.11 13.34
CA GLN A 16 -14.16 0.03 14.35
C GLN A 16 -14.60 1.43 14.76
N MET A 17 -15.92 1.63 14.82
CA MET A 17 -16.55 2.84 15.32
C MET A 17 -17.33 2.51 16.58
N LYS A 18 -17.28 3.38 17.57
CA LYS A 18 -18.17 3.36 18.72
C LYS A 18 -19.23 4.43 18.56
N VAL A 19 -20.49 4.05 18.71
CA VAL A 19 -21.64 4.94 18.72
C VAL A 19 -22.29 4.83 20.09
N THR A 20 -22.41 5.96 20.77
CA THR A 20 -23.14 6.05 22.03
C THR A 20 -24.56 6.48 21.72
N LEU A 21 -25.53 5.72 22.22
CA LEU A 21 -26.95 5.99 22.13
C LEU A 21 -27.43 6.35 23.53
N GLU A 22 -28.20 7.44 23.64
CA GLU A 22 -28.88 7.87 24.83
C GLU A 22 -30.38 7.56 24.70
N PRO A 23 -31.09 7.15 25.75
CA PRO A 23 -32.54 7.05 25.68
C PRO A 23 -33.15 8.46 25.56
N GLU A 24 -34.27 8.57 24.86
CA GLU A 24 -34.97 9.83 24.68
C GLU A 24 -35.51 10.37 26.02
N ASP A 25 -36.02 9.47 26.85
CA ASP A 25 -36.45 9.76 28.21
C ASP A 25 -35.88 8.72 29.19
N VAL A 26 -34.90 9.11 30.00
CA VAL A 26 -34.24 8.24 30.98
C VAL A 26 -35.16 7.83 32.14
N SER A 27 -36.31 8.48 32.31
CA SER A 27 -37.29 8.14 33.34
C SER A 27 -38.24 7.01 32.91
N GLU A 28 -38.44 6.83 31.60
CA GLU A 28 -39.36 5.84 31.03
C GLU A 28 -38.63 4.78 30.18
N ASP A 29 -37.51 5.16 29.56
CA ASP A 29 -36.75 4.33 28.64
C ASP A 29 -35.43 3.83 29.26
N TYR A 30 -35.08 2.58 28.98
CA TYR A 30 -33.79 2.04 29.39
C TYR A 30 -33.24 1.02 28.39
N PHE A 31 -31.93 0.94 28.31
CA PHE A 31 -31.27 -0.11 27.54
C PHE A 31 -31.08 -1.38 28.38
N VAL A 32 -31.34 -2.53 27.79
CA VAL A 32 -31.04 -3.83 28.43
C VAL A 32 -29.54 -4.03 28.58
N SER A 33 -29.10 -4.87 29.51
CA SER A 33 -27.69 -5.06 29.86
C SER A 33 -26.83 -5.63 28.73
N SER A 34 -27.42 -6.33 27.76
CA SER A 34 -26.69 -6.91 26.64
C SER A 34 -27.54 -7.04 25.38
N TYR A 35 -26.88 -6.89 24.22
CA TYR A 35 -27.46 -7.04 22.90
C TYR A 35 -26.69 -8.06 22.10
N LYS A 36 -27.41 -8.97 21.42
CA LYS A 36 -26.83 -9.94 20.48
C LYS A 36 -26.92 -9.41 19.05
N LYS A 37 -26.03 -9.89 18.17
CA LYS A 37 -26.02 -9.53 16.75
C LYS A 37 -27.40 -9.62 16.07
N ALA A 38 -28.22 -10.60 16.48
CA ALA A 38 -29.58 -10.78 15.92
C ALA A 38 -30.55 -9.64 16.26
N ASN A 39 -30.29 -8.90 17.33
CA ASN A 39 -31.14 -7.81 17.83
C ASN A 39 -30.72 -6.42 17.34
N VAL A 40 -29.59 -6.32 16.61
CA VAL A 40 -29.01 -5.04 16.17
C VAL A 40 -28.86 -5.06 14.66
N LYS A 41 -29.53 -4.13 13.97
CA LYS A 41 -29.39 -3.91 12.54
C LYS A 41 -28.53 -2.67 12.29
N ILE A 42 -27.46 -2.83 11.52
CA ILE A 42 -26.54 -1.75 11.16
C ILE A 42 -26.47 -1.66 9.63
N SER A 43 -26.77 -0.47 9.11
CA SER A 43 -26.58 -0.17 7.68
C SER A 43 -25.17 0.40 7.47
N GLY A 44 -24.42 -0.11 6.50
CA GLY A 44 -23.05 0.34 6.20
C GLY A 44 -21.95 -0.26 7.05
N GLY A 45 -22.26 -1.19 7.96
CA GLY A 45 -21.27 -1.82 8.83
C GLY A 45 -21.66 -3.21 9.30
N THR A 46 -20.83 -3.74 10.20
CA THR A 46 -21.06 -5.03 10.86
C THR A 46 -21.03 -4.85 12.38
N PHE A 47 -22.02 -5.39 13.08
CA PHE A 47 -22.07 -5.39 14.53
C PHE A 47 -20.87 -6.14 15.13
N VAL A 48 -20.20 -5.54 16.11
CA VAL A 48 -19.10 -6.14 16.88
C VAL A 48 -19.59 -6.44 18.29
N SER A 49 -20.07 -5.43 19.01
CA SER A 49 -20.59 -5.56 20.38
C SER A 49 -21.49 -4.40 20.73
N ALA A 50 -22.33 -4.57 21.74
CA ALA A 50 -23.02 -3.50 22.40
C ALA A 50 -23.06 -3.76 23.90
N ARG A 51 -22.84 -2.72 24.70
CA ARG A 51 -22.90 -2.80 26.15
C ARG A 51 -23.54 -1.54 26.72
N ARG A 52 -24.27 -1.70 27.78
CA ARG A 52 -24.77 -0.59 28.57
C ARG A 52 -23.63 0.04 29.39
N ASP A 53 -23.59 1.36 29.49
CA ASP A 53 -22.67 2.14 30.28
C ASP A 53 -23.48 3.25 30.97
N GLY A 54 -23.87 3.01 32.24
CA GLY A 54 -24.85 3.87 32.91
C GLY A 54 -26.21 3.77 32.23
N ASP A 55 -26.76 4.89 31.80
CA ASP A 55 -28.02 4.99 31.04
C ASP A 55 -27.80 4.95 29.53
N GLU A 56 -26.57 4.96 29.07
CA GLU A 56 -26.19 4.92 27.67
C GLU A 56 -25.98 3.50 27.14
N LEU A 57 -26.12 3.31 25.82
CA LEU A 57 -25.73 2.11 25.10
C LEU A 57 -24.55 2.41 24.17
N VAL A 58 -23.41 1.81 24.45
CA VAL A 58 -22.23 1.90 23.60
C VAL A 58 -22.23 0.75 22.60
N VAL A 59 -22.50 1.05 21.32
CA VAL A 59 -22.47 0.10 20.20
C VAL A 59 -21.13 0.20 19.49
N THR A 60 -20.41 -0.91 19.38
CA THR A 60 -19.21 -1.01 18.55
C THR A 60 -19.59 -1.70 17.24
N LEU A 61 -19.23 -1.07 16.14
CA LEU A 61 -19.46 -1.61 14.81
C LEU A 61 -18.16 -1.52 13.97
N ARG A 62 -18.04 -2.39 12.99
CA ARG A 62 -16.99 -2.31 11.97
C ARG A 62 -17.60 -1.67 10.72
N VAL A 63 -17.05 -0.55 10.31
CA VAL A 63 -17.47 0.15 9.08
C VAL A 63 -16.99 -0.65 7.87
N LYS A 64 -17.76 -0.71 6.78
CA LYS A 64 -17.31 -1.30 5.52
C LYS A 64 -16.13 -0.51 4.97
N GLY A 65 -15.26 -1.19 4.22
CA GLY A 65 -14.02 -0.64 3.67
C GLY A 65 -14.23 0.72 2.98
N ILE A 66 -13.38 1.65 3.31
CA ILE A 66 -13.43 3.03 2.85
C ILE A 66 -12.76 3.10 1.47
N LYS A 67 -13.45 3.71 0.49
CA LYS A 67 -12.87 3.94 -0.83
C LYS A 67 -11.84 5.07 -0.77
N GLY A 68 -10.72 4.88 -1.44
CA GLY A 68 -9.67 5.89 -1.56
C GLY A 68 -8.42 5.32 -2.23
N ASP A 69 -7.52 6.20 -2.63
CA ASP A 69 -6.25 5.81 -3.22
C ASP A 69 -5.21 5.61 -2.12
N TYR A 70 -4.33 4.63 -2.33
CA TYR A 70 -3.17 4.46 -1.47
C TYR A 70 -2.16 5.59 -1.67
N ALA A 71 -1.36 5.89 -0.66
CA ALA A 71 -0.25 6.83 -0.78
C ALA A 71 0.87 6.23 -1.64
N ALA A 72 1.53 7.08 -2.43
CA ALA A 72 2.76 6.70 -3.11
C ALA A 72 3.88 6.44 -2.08
N PRO A 73 4.88 5.58 -2.38
CA PRO A 73 6.09 5.50 -1.59
C PRO A 73 6.70 6.90 -1.37
N GLU A 74 7.28 7.15 -0.21
CA GLU A 74 7.78 8.48 0.13
C GLU A 74 9.10 8.80 -0.57
N ASP A 75 9.93 7.78 -0.81
CA ASP A 75 11.20 7.89 -1.54
C ASP A 75 11.49 6.61 -2.33
N ALA A 76 12.33 6.75 -3.38
CA ALA A 76 12.78 5.66 -4.26
C ALA A 76 14.24 5.90 -4.69
N TRP A 77 15.12 4.94 -4.39
CA TRP A 77 16.55 5.10 -4.64
C TRP A 77 17.25 3.79 -5.01
N TRP A 78 18.43 3.89 -5.62
CA TRP A 78 19.33 2.77 -5.85
C TRP A 78 20.19 2.50 -4.63
N ASN A 79 20.32 1.22 -4.26
CA ASN A 79 21.20 0.83 -3.15
C ASN A 79 22.66 0.95 -3.58
N GLU A 80 23.43 1.82 -2.93
CA GLU A 80 24.85 2.06 -3.21
C GLU A 80 25.74 0.81 -3.04
N LYS A 81 25.35 -0.11 -2.17
CA LYS A 81 26.13 -1.34 -1.87
C LYS A 81 25.82 -2.51 -2.80
N SER A 82 24.77 -2.41 -3.63
CA SER A 82 24.32 -3.49 -4.50
C SER A 82 23.82 -2.93 -5.82
N LEU A 83 24.62 -3.08 -6.86
CA LEU A 83 24.32 -2.55 -8.18
C LEU A 83 22.98 -3.08 -8.70
N GLY A 84 22.13 -2.17 -9.16
CA GLY A 84 20.80 -2.49 -9.69
C GLY A 84 19.75 -2.91 -8.65
N GLN A 85 20.06 -2.79 -7.37
CA GLN A 85 19.11 -3.01 -6.29
C GLN A 85 18.27 -1.75 -6.07
N ALA A 86 17.03 -1.76 -6.53
CA ALA A 86 16.03 -0.74 -6.24
C ALA A 86 15.52 -0.86 -4.81
N LYS A 87 15.29 0.27 -4.15
CA LYS A 87 14.68 0.39 -2.82
C LYS A 87 13.69 1.52 -2.78
N TRP A 88 12.69 1.42 -1.94
CA TRP A 88 11.72 2.48 -1.69
C TRP A 88 11.22 2.46 -0.26
N GLU A 89 10.73 3.59 0.19
CA GLU A 89 10.19 3.75 1.53
C GLU A 89 8.69 3.44 1.55
N LYS A 90 8.30 2.64 2.54
CA LYS A 90 6.90 2.25 2.73
C LYS A 90 6.10 3.43 3.27
N PRO A 91 5.04 3.90 2.56
CA PRO A 91 4.19 4.97 3.08
C PRO A 91 3.26 4.46 4.18
N ASP A 92 2.79 5.37 5.03
CA ASP A 92 1.85 5.03 6.12
C ASP A 92 0.54 4.47 5.58
N ASN A 93 -0.05 5.11 4.55
CA ASN A 93 -1.28 4.64 3.90
C ASN A 93 -0.95 3.70 2.72
N THR A 94 -0.49 2.50 3.02
CA THR A 94 -0.11 1.50 2.01
C THR A 94 -0.95 0.23 2.09
N SER A 95 -1.14 -0.42 0.95
CA SER A 95 -1.67 -1.79 0.86
C SER A 95 -0.66 -2.86 1.31
N GLY A 96 0.64 -2.51 1.37
CA GLY A 96 1.75 -3.45 1.49
C GLY A 96 2.16 -4.13 0.18
N TYR A 97 1.59 -3.72 -0.97
CA TYR A 97 1.92 -4.23 -2.29
C TYR A 97 2.31 -3.10 -3.24
N TYR A 98 3.29 -3.36 -4.10
CA TYR A 98 3.89 -2.39 -5.00
C TYR A 98 3.98 -2.92 -6.41
N GLU A 99 3.78 -2.04 -7.38
CA GLU A 99 4.11 -2.23 -8.78
C GLU A 99 5.39 -1.46 -9.09
N VAL A 100 6.36 -2.10 -9.75
CA VAL A 100 7.67 -1.50 -10.03
C VAL A 100 8.02 -1.69 -11.50
N GLN A 101 8.59 -0.65 -12.14
CA GLN A 101 8.97 -0.67 -13.54
C GLN A 101 10.39 -0.15 -13.72
N LEU A 102 11.22 -0.88 -14.46
CA LEU A 102 12.56 -0.48 -14.84
C LEU A 102 12.55 0.19 -16.21
N TYR A 103 13.25 1.30 -16.32
CA TYR A 103 13.45 2.03 -17.57
C TYR A 103 14.94 2.17 -17.88
N ARG A 104 15.27 2.25 -19.20
CA ARG A 104 16.54 2.71 -19.73
C ARG A 104 16.25 3.92 -20.62
N GLY A 105 16.61 5.10 -20.16
CA GLY A 105 16.10 6.34 -20.74
C GLY A 105 14.56 6.31 -20.77
N LYS A 106 13.96 6.44 -21.94
CA LYS A 106 12.49 6.42 -22.11
C LYS A 106 11.92 5.00 -22.35
N THR A 107 12.76 3.99 -22.49
CA THR A 107 12.34 2.63 -22.84
C THR A 107 12.11 1.82 -21.59
N LYS A 108 10.89 1.28 -21.40
CA LYS A 108 10.60 0.33 -20.34
C LYS A 108 11.28 -1.01 -20.63
N VAL A 109 12.12 -1.46 -19.69
CA VAL A 109 12.94 -2.68 -19.81
C VAL A 109 12.26 -3.85 -19.13
N TYR A 110 11.71 -3.62 -17.93
CA TYR A 110 11.09 -4.68 -17.14
C TYR A 110 9.97 -4.14 -16.25
N SER A 111 9.07 -5.01 -15.82
CA SER A 111 7.94 -4.64 -14.96
C SER A 111 7.60 -5.77 -13.99
N VAL A 112 7.39 -5.41 -12.73
CA VAL A 112 6.88 -6.26 -11.66
C VAL A 112 5.49 -5.76 -11.31
N SER A 113 4.46 -6.50 -11.65
CA SER A 113 3.07 -6.09 -11.47
C SER A 113 2.65 -6.03 -9.99
N GLN A 114 3.27 -6.85 -9.14
CA GLN A 114 3.00 -6.90 -7.72
C GLN A 114 4.16 -7.53 -6.94
N THR A 115 4.60 -6.84 -5.88
CA THR A 115 5.53 -7.37 -4.87
C THR A 115 5.15 -6.83 -3.50
N SER A 116 5.37 -7.60 -2.43
CA SER A 116 5.21 -7.15 -1.04
C SER A 116 6.53 -6.68 -0.41
N ALA A 117 7.66 -6.87 -1.12
CA ALA A 117 8.95 -6.36 -0.67
C ALA A 117 9.05 -4.85 -0.93
N VAL A 118 9.89 -4.16 -0.19
CA VAL A 118 10.26 -2.74 -0.39
C VAL A 118 11.57 -2.58 -1.14
N GLN A 119 11.95 -3.59 -1.89
CA GLN A 119 13.14 -3.62 -2.73
C GLN A 119 12.99 -4.64 -3.85
N TYR A 120 13.74 -4.43 -4.95
CA TYR A 120 13.80 -5.37 -6.06
C TYR A 120 15.17 -5.31 -6.75
N ASN A 121 15.73 -6.47 -7.12
CA ASN A 121 16.99 -6.53 -7.85
C ASN A 121 16.74 -6.52 -9.36
N PHE A 122 17.02 -5.38 -9.98
CA PHE A 122 16.90 -5.18 -11.44
C PHE A 122 18.19 -5.49 -12.21
N TYR A 123 19.30 -5.72 -11.53
CA TYR A 123 20.58 -5.93 -12.21
C TYR A 123 20.56 -7.01 -13.32
N PRO A 124 19.85 -8.16 -13.17
CA PRO A 124 19.72 -9.13 -14.27
C PRO A 124 19.16 -8.57 -15.57
N TYR A 125 18.37 -7.51 -15.50
CA TYR A 125 17.73 -6.86 -16.66
C TYR A 125 18.54 -5.69 -17.24
N MET A 126 19.64 -5.30 -16.60
CA MET A 126 20.52 -4.21 -17.05
C MET A 126 21.57 -4.76 -18.03
N THR A 127 21.10 -5.36 -19.12
CA THR A 127 21.94 -6.08 -20.12
C THR A 127 22.54 -5.18 -21.20
N LYS A 128 22.28 -3.88 -21.16
CA LYS A 128 22.83 -2.88 -22.08
C LYS A 128 23.34 -1.67 -21.30
N THR A 129 24.27 -0.94 -21.86
CA THR A 129 24.74 0.35 -21.31
C THR A 129 23.63 1.41 -21.37
N GLY A 130 23.70 2.40 -20.50
CA GLY A 130 22.80 3.54 -20.47
C GLY A 130 22.40 3.96 -19.06
N GLU A 131 21.56 5.00 -19.01
CA GLU A 131 21.00 5.50 -17.76
C GLU A 131 19.71 4.78 -17.46
N TYR A 132 19.63 4.23 -16.25
CA TYR A 132 18.47 3.49 -15.77
C TYR A 132 17.79 4.23 -14.64
N THR A 133 16.46 4.28 -14.71
CA THR A 133 15.60 4.70 -13.60
C THR A 133 14.59 3.59 -13.30
N PHE A 134 13.99 3.62 -12.14
CA PHE A 134 12.79 2.82 -11.88
C PHE A 134 11.67 3.70 -11.35
N LYS A 135 10.44 3.26 -11.62
CA LYS A 135 9.22 3.86 -11.06
C LYS A 135 8.55 2.84 -10.15
N VAL A 136 8.01 3.31 -9.05
CA VAL A 136 7.29 2.49 -8.09
C VAL A 136 6.01 3.19 -7.65
N ARG A 137 4.96 2.41 -7.41
CA ARG A 137 3.71 2.87 -6.80
C ARG A 137 3.10 1.80 -5.91
N THR A 138 2.27 2.21 -4.97
CA THR A 138 1.42 1.32 -4.19
C THR A 138 0.25 0.82 -5.02
N VAL A 139 -0.05 -0.47 -4.95
CA VAL A 139 -1.17 -1.09 -5.67
C VAL A 139 -1.99 -1.98 -4.74
N PRO A 140 -3.32 -2.12 -4.94
CA PRO A 140 -4.09 -3.06 -4.15
C PRO A 140 -3.67 -4.50 -4.46
N GLY A 141 -3.46 -5.32 -3.43
CA GLY A 141 -3.01 -6.72 -3.57
C GLY A 141 -4.10 -7.74 -3.30
N THR A 142 -4.91 -7.56 -2.25
CA THR A 142 -6.00 -8.45 -1.89
C THR A 142 -7.32 -8.07 -2.58
N ASP A 143 -8.30 -8.97 -2.60
CA ASP A 143 -9.61 -8.70 -3.21
C ASP A 143 -10.36 -7.57 -2.50
N SER A 144 -10.26 -7.49 -1.17
CA SER A 144 -10.82 -6.37 -0.41
C SER A 144 -10.14 -5.05 -0.78
N GLN A 145 -8.82 -5.04 -0.88
CA GLN A 145 -8.05 -3.86 -1.28
C GLN A 145 -8.39 -3.43 -2.72
N LYS A 146 -8.56 -4.38 -3.66
CA LYS A 146 -8.97 -4.10 -5.04
C LYS A 146 -10.37 -3.50 -5.13
N LYS A 147 -11.26 -3.88 -4.19
CA LYS A 147 -12.63 -3.39 -4.15
C LYS A 147 -12.75 -1.95 -3.67
N TYR A 148 -11.89 -1.53 -2.74
CA TYR A 148 -12.00 -0.25 -2.04
C TYR A 148 -10.81 0.69 -2.23
N GLY A 149 -9.61 0.15 -2.50
CA GLY A 149 -8.39 0.93 -2.65
C GLY A 149 -7.98 1.14 -4.10
N GLY A 150 -7.62 2.37 -4.46
CA GLY A 150 -7.03 2.74 -5.74
C GLY A 150 -5.50 2.70 -5.70
N LYS A 151 -4.87 2.61 -6.88
CA LYS A 151 -3.42 2.70 -7.05
C LYS A 151 -2.95 4.12 -6.72
N SER A 152 -1.78 4.25 -6.11
CA SER A 152 -1.16 5.55 -5.91
C SER A 152 -0.59 6.13 -7.21
N GLU A 153 -0.19 7.39 -7.16
CA GLU A 153 0.70 7.98 -8.15
C GLU A 153 2.05 7.25 -8.17
N TRP A 154 2.78 7.43 -9.26
CA TRP A 154 4.13 6.91 -9.42
C TRP A 154 5.15 7.86 -8.81
N ILE A 155 6.17 7.31 -8.14
CA ILE A 155 7.43 8.01 -7.89
C ILE A 155 8.55 7.39 -8.71
N GLU A 156 9.57 8.17 -9.01
CA GLU A 156 10.71 7.79 -9.85
C GLU A 156 12.01 7.95 -9.08
N SER A 157 12.92 6.99 -9.23
CA SER A 157 14.27 7.06 -8.66
C SER A 157 15.17 8.05 -9.40
N GLY A 158 16.30 8.39 -8.79
CA GLY A 158 17.43 8.97 -9.51
C GLY A 158 17.98 8.01 -10.59
N GLU A 159 18.82 8.52 -11.47
CA GLU A 159 19.47 7.76 -12.54
C GLU A 159 20.60 6.87 -11.98
N LEU A 160 20.74 5.67 -12.56
CA LEU A 160 21.84 4.75 -12.35
C LEU A 160 22.55 4.50 -13.68
N SER A 161 23.80 4.95 -13.80
CA SER A 161 24.62 4.77 -15.00
C SER A 161 25.20 3.36 -15.07
N ILE A 162 24.87 2.62 -16.11
CA ILE A 162 25.44 1.30 -16.44
C ILE A 162 26.38 1.46 -17.63
N THR A 163 27.66 1.46 -17.36
CA THR A 163 28.73 1.52 -18.37
C THR A 163 29.15 0.11 -18.79
N ASP A 164 29.99 0.01 -19.84
CA ASP A 164 30.51 -1.28 -20.35
C ASP A 164 31.05 -2.20 -19.25
N ARG A 165 31.69 -1.63 -18.22
CA ARG A 165 32.25 -2.38 -17.10
C ARG A 165 31.17 -3.06 -16.23
N TYR A 166 29.97 -2.51 -16.19
CA TYR A 166 28.93 -2.91 -15.24
C TYR A 166 27.69 -3.54 -15.90
N VAL A 167 27.75 -3.80 -17.20
CA VAL A 167 26.65 -4.48 -17.91
C VAL A 167 26.43 -5.89 -17.37
N SER A 168 25.18 -6.24 -17.11
CA SER A 168 24.79 -7.57 -16.66
C SER A 168 24.86 -8.60 -17.80
N ASP A 169 25.20 -9.85 -17.44
CA ASP A 169 25.15 -11.01 -18.34
C ASP A 169 23.72 -11.55 -18.57
N GLY A 170 22.73 -10.95 -17.92
CA GLY A 170 21.33 -11.40 -17.91
C GLY A 170 20.98 -12.39 -16.79
N LYS A 171 21.98 -12.82 -16.01
CA LYS A 171 21.83 -13.71 -14.86
C LYS A 171 22.16 -13.02 -13.53
N GLY A 172 22.41 -11.70 -13.59
CA GLY A 172 22.74 -10.89 -12.41
C GLY A 172 24.23 -10.89 -12.07
N GLN A 173 25.11 -11.30 -13.00
CA GLN A 173 26.54 -11.15 -12.90
C GLN A 173 27.06 -10.17 -13.96
N GLN A 174 28.25 -9.62 -13.74
CA GLN A 174 28.91 -8.76 -14.68
C GLN A 174 29.21 -9.51 -15.98
N SER A 175 28.90 -8.91 -17.12
CA SER A 175 29.16 -9.53 -18.43
C SER A 175 30.65 -9.67 -18.71
N LYS A 176 31.08 -10.85 -19.20
CA LYS A 176 32.45 -11.09 -19.66
C LYS A 176 32.75 -10.44 -21.02
N ASN A 177 31.73 -10.05 -21.77
CA ASN A 177 31.87 -9.37 -23.07
C ASN A 177 30.98 -8.11 -23.11
N PRO A 178 31.33 -7.04 -22.37
CA PRO A 178 30.52 -5.85 -22.23
C PRO A 178 30.36 -5.08 -23.57
N SER A 179 31.32 -5.10 -24.46
CA SER A 179 31.26 -4.36 -25.74
C SER A 179 30.13 -4.86 -26.65
N ALA A 180 29.75 -6.13 -26.56
CA ALA A 180 28.58 -6.67 -27.29
C ALA A 180 27.23 -6.24 -26.70
N LYS A 181 27.23 -5.55 -25.57
CA LYS A 181 26.04 -5.16 -24.79
C LYS A 181 25.79 -3.65 -24.84
N ARG A 182 26.52 -2.88 -25.63
CA ARG A 182 26.31 -1.44 -25.77
C ARG A 182 24.87 -1.14 -26.18
N GLY A 183 24.25 -0.19 -25.50
CA GLY A 183 22.96 0.34 -25.89
C GLY A 183 23.10 1.21 -27.14
N THR A 184 22.26 0.99 -28.13
CA THR A 184 22.06 1.90 -29.28
C THR A 184 20.91 2.82 -29.01
#